data_8e11405b2a090576ce98436732d6d2eb
#
_entry.id   8e11405b2a090576ce98436732d6d2eb
#
_cell.length_a   1.000
_cell.length_b   1.000
_cell.length_c   1.000
_cell.angle_alpha   90.00
_cell.angle_beta   90.00
_cell.angle_gamma   90.00
#
_symmetry.space_group_name_H-M   'P 1'
#
loop_
_entity.id
_entity.type
_entity.pdbx_description
1 polymer ?
#
loop_
_entity_poly.entity_id
_entity_poly.type
_entity_poly.pdbx_seq_one_letter_code
_entity_poly.pdbx_strand_id
1 'polypeptide(L)'
;LDPEDGFDPHPWSARLSKGTAGLSRDEKRRALAAYFGLCTFVDEQIGRVLGALESAGLGGDTRVLYTSDHGESAGSRGMWGKSVLYEEACQIPMIIAGNHVPAAKVCATPVSLVDAYPAILDAAGPQAGGADLPGQSLFQIAAAADDPARLVFSEYHAMRSPSGAYMVRQGGYKYISYVGFGAELFDLENDPEETCNLAADPAHASIRADLEAELGAILDTHATDAHAKADQKALVERHGGPDAVMARAAGGKNFTEVPPEILAEL
;
A
#
# COMPACT_ATOMS: atom_id res chain seq x y z
N LEU A 1 -3.39 -15.41 8.92
CA LEU A 1 -2.12 -16.09 8.73
C LEU A 1 -1.16 -15.74 9.88
N ASP A 2 -0.88 -16.69 10.77
CA ASP A 2 0.05 -16.50 11.89
C ASP A 2 1.19 -17.52 11.77
N PRO A 3 2.47 -17.12 11.93
CA PRO A 3 3.59 -18.06 11.98
C PRO A 3 3.43 -19.15 13.05
N GLU A 4 2.71 -18.87 14.16
CA GLU A 4 2.36 -19.86 15.18
C GLU A 4 1.43 -20.96 14.64
N ASP A 5 0.68 -20.69 13.55
CA ASP A 5 -0.19 -21.65 12.89
C ASP A 5 0.52 -22.37 11.71
N GLY A 6 1.86 -22.22 11.60
CA GLY A 6 2.72 -22.90 10.61
C GLY A 6 2.92 -22.15 9.29
N PHE A 7 2.55 -20.87 9.23
CA PHE A 7 2.89 -20.03 8.08
C PHE A 7 4.39 -19.72 8.06
N ASP A 8 5.07 -20.01 6.95
CA ASP A 8 6.48 -19.69 6.73
C ASP A 8 6.60 -18.41 5.89
N PRO A 9 6.93 -17.27 6.50
CA PRO A 9 7.02 -16.02 5.77
C PRO A 9 8.18 -16.03 4.79
N HIS A 10 7.98 -15.37 3.64
CA HIS A 10 9.05 -15.20 2.67
C HIS A 10 10.33 -14.63 3.31
N PRO A 11 11.53 -15.13 2.98
CA PRO A 11 12.80 -14.73 3.62
C PRO A 11 13.10 -13.23 3.58
N TRP A 12 12.59 -12.50 2.59
CA TRP A 12 12.69 -11.04 2.53
C TRP A 12 11.81 -10.37 3.59
N SER A 13 10.53 -10.75 3.69
CA SER A 13 9.57 -10.19 4.63
C SER A 13 9.84 -10.61 6.08
N ALA A 14 10.36 -11.81 6.31
CA ALA A 14 10.76 -12.29 7.63
C ALA A 14 11.78 -11.37 8.33
N ARG A 15 12.58 -10.61 7.59
CA ARG A 15 13.52 -9.62 8.14
C ARG A 15 12.83 -8.37 8.67
N LEU A 16 11.60 -8.10 8.25
CA LEU A 16 10.79 -6.96 8.69
C LEU A 16 10.03 -7.26 9.99
N SER A 17 9.73 -8.52 10.26
CA SER A 17 8.83 -8.96 11.35
C SER A 17 9.41 -8.88 12.77
N LYS A 18 10.65 -8.43 12.95
CA LYS A 18 11.38 -8.44 14.25
C LYS A 18 10.74 -7.62 15.39
N GLY A 19 9.61 -6.93 15.16
CA GLY A 19 8.98 -6.07 16.17
C GLY A 19 7.87 -6.71 16.99
N THR A 20 7.37 -7.88 16.61
CA THR A 20 6.19 -8.51 17.23
C THR A 20 6.42 -9.92 17.76
N ALA A 21 7.63 -10.46 17.59
CA ALA A 21 8.03 -11.70 18.22
C ALA A 21 7.98 -11.52 19.75
N GLY A 22 6.98 -12.14 20.38
CA GLY A 22 6.81 -12.11 21.86
C GLY A 22 5.46 -11.60 22.33
N LEU A 23 4.59 -11.07 21.46
CA LEU A 23 3.22 -10.76 21.86
C LEU A 23 2.41 -12.05 22.03
N SER A 24 1.74 -12.18 23.17
CA SER A 24 0.78 -13.25 23.40
C SER A 24 -0.44 -13.12 22.46
N ARG A 25 -1.14 -14.21 22.25
CA ARG A 25 -2.38 -14.22 21.41
C ARG A 25 -3.41 -13.19 21.91
N ASP A 26 -3.52 -12.99 23.23
CA ASP A 26 -4.44 -12.00 23.80
C ASP A 26 -3.98 -10.56 23.56
N GLU A 27 -2.69 -10.29 23.55
CA GLU A 27 -2.15 -8.98 23.20
C GLU A 27 -2.37 -8.69 21.72
N LYS A 28 -2.14 -9.65 20.82
CA LYS A 28 -2.45 -9.53 19.40
C LYS A 28 -3.94 -9.21 19.18
N ARG A 29 -4.85 -9.91 19.86
CA ARG A 29 -6.31 -9.68 19.77
C ARG A 29 -6.71 -8.30 20.26
N ARG A 30 -6.11 -7.82 21.36
CA ARG A 30 -6.37 -6.45 21.88
C ARG A 30 -5.87 -5.39 20.92
N ALA A 31 -4.69 -5.57 20.34
CA ALA A 31 -4.16 -4.65 19.34
C ALA A 31 -5.05 -4.59 18.09
N LEU A 32 -5.51 -5.74 17.60
CA LEU A 32 -6.45 -5.81 16.48
C LEU A 32 -7.79 -5.15 16.81
N ALA A 33 -8.33 -5.38 18.01
CA ALA A 33 -9.57 -4.73 18.45
C ALA A 33 -9.41 -3.20 18.52
N ALA A 34 -8.26 -2.70 18.99
CA ALA A 34 -7.95 -1.27 19.00
C ALA A 34 -7.85 -0.70 17.58
N TYR A 35 -7.25 -1.44 16.64
CA TYR A 35 -7.21 -1.04 15.23
C TYR A 35 -8.62 -0.89 14.63
N PHE A 36 -9.52 -1.85 14.85
CA PHE A 36 -10.91 -1.73 14.42
C PHE A 36 -11.66 -0.58 15.11
N GLY A 37 -11.33 -0.30 16.37
CA GLY A 37 -11.84 0.89 17.07
C GLY A 37 -11.42 2.20 16.38
N LEU A 38 -10.17 2.28 15.89
CA LEU A 38 -9.71 3.42 15.08
C LEU A 38 -10.45 3.51 13.75
N CYS A 39 -10.72 2.38 13.09
CA CYS A 39 -11.53 2.37 11.85
C CYS A 39 -12.92 2.94 12.10
N THR A 40 -13.60 2.53 13.18
CA THR A 40 -14.91 3.06 13.57
C THR A 40 -14.85 4.56 13.84
N PHE A 41 -13.81 5.01 14.55
CA PHE A 41 -13.61 6.45 14.82
C PHE A 41 -13.44 7.25 13.51
N VAL A 42 -12.62 6.75 12.58
CA VAL A 42 -12.41 7.42 11.28
C VAL A 42 -13.72 7.47 10.47
N ASP A 43 -14.49 6.38 10.45
CA ASP A 43 -15.80 6.33 9.77
C ASP A 43 -16.76 7.40 10.31
N GLU A 44 -16.84 7.56 11.63
CA GLU A 44 -17.65 8.63 12.26
C GLU A 44 -17.17 10.03 11.84
N GLN A 45 -15.84 10.27 11.76
CA GLN A 45 -15.32 11.57 11.33
C GLN A 45 -15.61 11.84 9.85
N ILE A 46 -15.53 10.83 8.98
CA ILE A 46 -15.92 10.95 7.58
C ILE A 46 -17.40 11.32 7.48
N GLY A 47 -18.27 10.67 8.24
CA GLY A 47 -19.70 10.99 8.30
C GLY A 47 -19.94 12.45 8.69
N ARG A 48 -19.19 12.99 9.67
CA ARG A 48 -19.27 14.40 10.07
C ARG A 48 -18.83 15.37 8.95
N VAL A 49 -17.76 15.03 8.23
CA VAL A 49 -17.28 15.84 7.09
C VAL A 49 -18.32 15.87 5.97
N LEU A 50 -18.87 14.71 5.60
CA LEU A 50 -19.91 14.61 4.56
C LEU A 50 -21.19 15.35 4.97
N GLY A 51 -21.61 15.23 6.24
CA GLY A 51 -22.75 15.98 6.77
C GLY A 51 -22.55 17.50 6.76
N ALA A 52 -21.33 17.96 7.02
CA ALA A 52 -21.00 19.40 6.91
C ALA A 52 -21.04 19.87 5.45
N LEU A 53 -20.58 19.05 4.51
CA LEU A 53 -20.66 19.34 3.07
C LEU A 53 -22.10 19.48 2.59
N GLU A 54 -22.97 18.56 2.98
CA GLU A 54 -24.42 18.63 2.70
C GLU A 54 -25.07 19.86 3.31
N SER A 55 -24.78 20.14 4.60
CA SER A 55 -25.33 21.29 5.32
C SER A 55 -24.91 22.63 4.70
N ALA A 56 -23.74 22.67 4.08
CA ALA A 56 -23.24 23.82 3.32
C ALA A 56 -23.88 23.96 1.91
N GLY A 57 -24.70 23.01 1.47
CA GLY A 57 -25.30 22.99 0.14
C GLY A 57 -24.31 22.70 -0.98
N LEU A 58 -23.12 22.15 -0.67
CA LEU A 58 -22.03 21.91 -1.62
C LEU A 58 -22.00 20.48 -2.17
N GLY A 59 -22.85 19.57 -1.66
CA GLY A 59 -22.83 18.15 -2.03
C GLY A 59 -23.01 17.88 -3.52
N GLY A 60 -23.84 18.69 -4.21
CA GLY A 60 -24.09 18.55 -5.64
C GLY A 60 -22.92 18.92 -6.56
N ASP A 61 -22.02 19.78 -6.10
CA ASP A 61 -20.89 20.32 -6.88
C ASP A 61 -19.53 19.79 -6.40
N THR A 62 -19.54 18.85 -5.46
CA THR A 62 -18.31 18.29 -4.90
C THR A 62 -18.12 16.84 -5.36
N ARG A 63 -16.91 16.53 -5.82
CA ARG A 63 -16.45 15.16 -6.00
C ARG A 63 -15.69 14.73 -4.75
N VAL A 64 -15.99 13.55 -4.27
CA VAL A 64 -15.33 12.95 -3.10
C VAL A 64 -14.46 11.80 -3.57
N LEU A 65 -13.21 11.77 -3.14
CA LEU A 65 -12.30 10.64 -3.26
C LEU A 65 -11.91 10.20 -1.85
N TYR A 66 -12.28 8.97 -1.48
CA TYR A 66 -11.84 8.33 -0.26
C TYR A 66 -10.84 7.22 -0.59
N THR A 67 -9.66 7.30 0.00
CA THR A 67 -8.58 6.32 -0.16
C THR A 67 -7.66 6.34 1.06
N SER A 68 -6.67 5.44 1.07
CA SER A 68 -5.54 5.42 2.01
C SER A 68 -4.23 5.40 1.24
N ASP A 69 -3.13 5.80 1.89
CA ASP A 69 -1.77 5.70 1.33
C ASP A 69 -1.27 4.25 1.29
N HIS A 70 -1.65 3.42 2.25
CA HIS A 70 -1.35 2.00 2.36
C HIS A 70 -2.35 1.32 3.29
N GLY A 71 -2.33 0.00 3.32
CA GLY A 71 -3.05 -0.83 4.29
C GLY A 71 -2.27 -1.05 5.59
N GLU A 72 -2.63 -2.09 6.33
CA GLU A 72 -2.05 -2.49 7.61
C GLU A 72 -2.08 -4.01 7.73
N SER A 73 -0.93 -4.64 8.00
CA SER A 73 -0.84 -6.10 8.16
C SER A 73 -1.62 -6.61 9.37
N ALA A 74 -1.77 -5.78 10.42
CA ALA A 74 -2.63 -6.03 11.58
C ALA A 74 -2.44 -7.42 12.25
N GLY A 75 -1.22 -7.92 12.24
CA GLY A 75 -0.86 -9.24 12.77
C GLY A 75 -0.86 -10.35 11.73
N SER A 76 -1.38 -10.15 10.53
CA SER A 76 -1.30 -11.12 9.44
C SER A 76 0.17 -11.47 9.15
N ARG A 77 0.45 -12.75 8.92
CA ARG A 77 1.82 -13.26 8.68
C ARG A 77 2.81 -12.95 9.81
N GLY A 78 2.32 -12.68 11.04
CA GLY A 78 3.12 -12.23 12.17
C GLY A 78 3.67 -10.81 12.01
N MET A 79 3.12 -10.01 11.10
CA MET A 79 3.59 -8.67 10.79
C MET A 79 2.59 -7.60 11.24
N TRP A 80 3.14 -6.45 11.64
CA TRP A 80 2.41 -5.22 11.91
C TRP A 80 3.01 -4.10 11.07
N GLY A 81 2.16 -3.18 10.60
CA GLY A 81 2.59 -2.13 9.67
C GLY A 81 2.41 -2.54 8.21
N LYS A 82 3.17 -1.91 7.32
CA LYS A 82 2.86 -1.82 5.90
C LYS A 82 4.04 -2.08 4.96
N SER A 83 5.17 -2.57 5.50
CA SER A 83 6.44 -2.62 4.75
C SER A 83 6.56 -3.84 3.82
N VAL A 84 5.45 -4.36 3.32
CA VAL A 84 5.33 -5.52 2.44
C VAL A 84 4.42 -5.22 1.26
N LEU A 85 4.42 -6.10 0.25
CA LEU A 85 3.60 -5.95 -0.96
C LEU A 85 2.43 -6.94 -1.03
N TYR A 86 2.06 -7.55 0.10
CA TYR A 86 0.86 -8.36 0.23
C TYR A 86 -0.41 -7.50 0.26
N GLU A 87 -1.56 -8.10 -0.04
CA GLU A 87 -2.85 -7.39 -0.13
C GLU A 87 -3.17 -6.62 1.14
N GLU A 88 -2.83 -7.12 2.33
CA GLU A 88 -3.06 -6.41 3.59
C GLU A 88 -2.40 -5.02 3.64
N ALA A 89 -1.29 -4.84 2.94
CA ALA A 89 -0.58 -3.56 2.87
C ALA A 89 -0.84 -2.79 1.57
N CYS A 90 -1.16 -3.46 0.46
CA CYS A 90 -1.30 -2.87 -0.86
C CYS A 90 -2.74 -2.66 -1.30
N GLN A 91 -3.69 -3.49 -0.85
CA GLN A 91 -5.09 -3.33 -1.16
C GLN A 91 -5.70 -2.25 -0.27
N ILE A 92 -5.85 -1.07 -0.83
CA ILE A 92 -6.42 0.09 -0.17
C ILE A 92 -7.84 0.37 -0.65
N PRO A 93 -8.69 1.01 0.17
CA PRO A 93 -9.99 1.49 -0.31
C PRO A 93 -9.79 2.53 -1.41
N MET A 94 -10.63 2.46 -2.46
CA MET A 94 -10.68 3.44 -3.53
C MET A 94 -12.14 3.70 -3.86
N ILE A 95 -12.71 4.74 -3.26
CA ILE A 95 -14.14 5.07 -3.39
C ILE A 95 -14.27 6.49 -3.93
N ILE A 96 -15.01 6.65 -5.01
CA ILE A 96 -15.32 7.96 -5.58
C ILE A 96 -16.82 8.18 -5.61
N ALA A 97 -17.23 9.42 -5.36
CA ALA A 97 -18.64 9.83 -5.38
C ALA A 97 -18.77 11.28 -5.85
N GLY A 98 -19.99 11.69 -6.17
CA GLY A 98 -20.32 13.07 -6.52
C GLY A 98 -20.75 13.24 -7.98
N ASN A 99 -20.73 14.48 -8.44
CA ASN A 99 -21.24 14.84 -9.77
C ASN A 99 -20.48 14.13 -10.90
N HIS A 100 -21.22 13.56 -11.84
CA HIS A 100 -20.71 12.79 -13.00
C HIS A 100 -19.98 11.48 -12.64
N VAL A 101 -20.08 10.99 -11.40
CA VAL A 101 -19.58 9.67 -11.01
C VAL A 101 -20.71 8.65 -11.15
N PRO A 102 -20.48 7.49 -11.82
CA PRO A 102 -21.49 6.42 -11.89
C PRO A 102 -21.89 5.95 -10.49
N ALA A 103 -23.19 5.98 -10.20
CA ALA A 103 -23.72 5.54 -8.91
C ALA A 103 -23.81 4.01 -8.83
N ALA A 104 -23.56 3.45 -7.65
CA ALA A 104 -23.68 2.02 -7.34
C ALA A 104 -22.90 1.10 -8.29
N LYS A 105 -21.78 1.59 -8.89
CA LYS A 105 -20.90 0.79 -9.73
C LYS A 105 -19.72 0.27 -8.91
N VAL A 106 -19.43 -1.02 -9.05
CA VAL A 106 -18.14 -1.61 -8.70
C VAL A 106 -17.34 -1.73 -9.98
N CYS A 107 -16.17 -1.12 -10.03
CA CYS A 107 -15.27 -1.14 -11.18
C CYS A 107 -14.21 -2.22 -10.96
N ALA A 108 -14.08 -3.16 -11.91
CA ALA A 108 -13.11 -4.25 -11.82
C ALA A 108 -11.73 -3.89 -12.40
N THR A 109 -11.58 -2.70 -12.99
CA THR A 109 -10.28 -2.20 -13.47
C THR A 109 -9.33 -1.98 -12.29
N PRO A 110 -8.15 -2.61 -12.25
CA PRO A 110 -7.15 -2.32 -11.23
C PRO A 110 -6.71 -0.86 -11.29
N VAL A 111 -6.60 -0.22 -10.12
CA VAL A 111 -6.19 1.18 -9.99
C VAL A 111 -5.06 1.31 -8.97
N SER A 112 -4.34 2.42 -9.02
CA SER A 112 -3.23 2.71 -8.11
C SER A 112 -3.31 4.16 -7.63
N LEU A 113 -2.58 4.51 -6.58
CA LEU A 113 -2.51 5.89 -6.06
C LEU A 113 -1.99 6.89 -7.09
N VAL A 114 -1.24 6.46 -8.10
CA VAL A 114 -0.82 7.35 -9.20
C VAL A 114 -2.01 7.88 -10.01
N ASP A 115 -3.16 7.22 -9.97
CA ASP A 115 -4.40 7.62 -10.64
C ASP A 115 -5.14 8.74 -9.88
N ALA A 116 -4.84 8.94 -8.59
CA ALA A 116 -5.47 9.97 -7.78
C ALA A 116 -5.08 11.38 -8.23
N TYR A 117 -3.82 11.61 -8.61
CA TYR A 117 -3.39 12.93 -9.07
C TYR A 117 -4.08 13.37 -10.37
N PRO A 118 -4.11 12.54 -11.44
CA PRO A 118 -4.93 12.85 -12.62
C PRO A 118 -6.41 13.05 -12.31
N ALA A 119 -6.98 12.31 -11.35
CA ALA A 119 -8.37 12.50 -10.94
C ALA A 119 -8.60 13.87 -10.27
N ILE A 120 -7.67 14.34 -9.43
CA ILE A 120 -7.74 15.68 -8.82
C ILE A 120 -7.66 16.76 -9.91
N LEU A 121 -6.76 16.62 -10.88
CA LEU A 121 -6.65 17.56 -11.99
C LEU A 121 -7.93 17.59 -12.86
N ASP A 122 -8.50 16.42 -13.14
CA ASP A 122 -9.78 16.30 -13.87
C ASP A 122 -10.93 17.00 -13.11
N ALA A 123 -10.97 16.84 -11.78
CA ALA A 123 -11.96 17.53 -10.95
C ALA A 123 -11.75 19.05 -10.88
N ALA A 124 -10.50 19.51 -10.93
CA ALA A 124 -10.15 20.93 -10.92
C ALA A 124 -10.41 21.63 -12.27
N GLY A 125 -10.65 20.86 -13.33
CA GLY A 125 -10.99 21.35 -14.66
C GLY A 125 -9.80 21.47 -15.63
N PRO A 126 -10.05 21.76 -16.91
CA PRO A 126 -9.07 21.65 -18.01
C PRO A 126 -7.90 22.63 -17.93
N GLN A 127 -7.96 23.63 -17.06
CA GLN A 127 -6.88 24.60 -16.81
C GLN A 127 -5.80 24.08 -15.84
N ALA A 128 -6.03 22.92 -15.19
CA ALA A 128 -5.13 22.42 -14.14
C ALA A 128 -3.79 21.87 -14.69
N GLY A 129 -3.66 21.69 -16.01
CA GLY A 129 -2.43 21.20 -16.64
C GLY A 129 -2.15 19.74 -16.30
N GLY A 130 -1.20 19.11 -16.93
CA GLY A 130 -0.84 17.73 -16.58
C GLY A 130 -0.63 16.83 -17.80
N ALA A 131 0.17 17.30 -18.74
CA ALA A 131 0.67 16.42 -19.79
C ALA A 131 1.66 15.42 -19.20
N ASP A 132 1.57 14.16 -19.65
CA ASP A 132 2.54 13.11 -19.38
C ASP A 132 2.60 12.60 -17.92
N LEU A 133 1.43 12.33 -17.33
CA LEU A 133 1.32 11.68 -16.03
C LEU A 133 1.24 10.15 -16.19
N PRO A 134 1.87 9.38 -15.29
CA PRO A 134 1.87 7.91 -15.37
C PRO A 134 0.52 7.25 -15.06
N GLY A 135 -0.42 7.98 -14.43
CA GLY A 135 -1.75 7.52 -14.06
C GLY A 135 -2.83 7.99 -15.02
N GLN A 136 -4.05 7.52 -14.80
CA GLN A 136 -5.26 7.91 -15.48
C GLN A 136 -6.32 8.35 -14.46
N SER A 137 -7.14 9.36 -14.80
CA SER A 137 -8.20 9.84 -13.91
C SER A 137 -9.13 8.69 -13.47
N LEU A 138 -9.28 8.53 -12.15
CA LEU A 138 -10.21 7.57 -11.55
C LEU A 138 -11.65 7.79 -12.02
N PHE A 139 -12.03 9.04 -12.30
CA PHE A 139 -13.36 9.37 -12.82
C PHE A 139 -13.54 8.86 -14.26
N GLN A 140 -12.51 8.94 -15.09
CA GLN A 140 -12.51 8.40 -16.44
C GLN A 140 -12.52 6.87 -16.43
N ILE A 141 -11.73 6.24 -15.58
CA ILE A 141 -11.71 4.78 -15.39
C ILE A 141 -13.11 4.30 -14.96
N ALA A 142 -13.71 4.94 -13.98
CA ALA A 142 -15.04 4.55 -13.49
C ALA A 142 -16.16 4.74 -14.51
N ALA A 143 -16.03 5.70 -15.42
CA ALA A 143 -17.01 5.94 -16.49
C ALA A 143 -16.86 4.99 -17.70
N ALA A 144 -15.68 4.41 -17.86
CA ALA A 144 -15.38 3.48 -18.97
C ALA A 144 -15.93 2.06 -18.70
N ALA A 145 -15.81 1.20 -19.72
CA ALA A 145 -15.93 -0.25 -19.55
C ALA A 145 -14.77 -0.75 -18.70
N ASP A 146 -15.02 -1.79 -17.91
CA ASP A 146 -13.99 -2.39 -17.07
C ASP A 146 -12.87 -2.99 -17.93
N ASP A 147 -11.63 -2.75 -17.53
CA ASP A 147 -10.42 -3.35 -18.08
C ASP A 147 -9.67 -4.10 -16.96
N PRO A 148 -10.03 -5.36 -16.68
CA PRO A 148 -9.35 -6.15 -15.66
C PRO A 148 -7.89 -6.48 -16.02
N ALA A 149 -7.50 -6.34 -17.29
CA ALA A 149 -6.13 -6.58 -17.75
C ALA A 149 -5.20 -5.37 -17.58
N ARG A 150 -5.70 -4.24 -17.06
CA ARG A 150 -4.85 -3.09 -16.75
C ARG A 150 -3.77 -3.47 -15.76
N LEU A 151 -2.50 -3.14 -16.10
CA LEU A 151 -1.35 -3.36 -15.22
C LEU A 151 -1.28 -2.27 -14.15
N VAL A 152 -1.04 -2.66 -12.90
CA VAL A 152 -0.67 -1.75 -11.81
C VAL A 152 0.67 -2.16 -11.22
N PHE A 153 1.41 -1.17 -10.72
CA PHE A 153 2.77 -1.32 -10.20
C PHE A 153 2.89 -0.69 -8.82
N SER A 154 3.71 -1.30 -7.95
CA SER A 154 4.14 -0.75 -6.66
C SER A 154 5.56 -1.20 -6.34
N GLU A 155 6.29 -0.37 -5.58
CA GLU A 155 7.67 -0.69 -5.15
C GLU A 155 7.92 -0.27 -3.71
N TYR A 156 8.89 -0.92 -3.08
CA TYR A 156 9.30 -0.62 -1.71
C TYR A 156 10.81 -0.69 -1.52
N HIS A 157 11.41 0.42 -1.05
CA HIS A 157 12.84 0.57 -0.79
C HIS A 157 13.15 1.08 0.62
N ALA A 158 12.13 1.24 1.45
CA ALA A 158 12.24 1.98 2.71
C ALA A 158 12.64 1.09 3.89
N MET A 159 12.44 1.61 5.07
CA MET A 159 12.87 1.13 6.37
C MET A 159 12.95 -0.41 6.49
N ARG A 160 14.14 -0.90 6.89
CA ARG A 160 14.44 -2.30 7.18
C ARG A 160 14.38 -3.25 5.98
N SER A 161 14.04 -2.79 4.79
CA SER A 161 14.08 -3.67 3.62
C SER A 161 15.53 -4.08 3.33
N PRO A 162 15.81 -5.37 3.14
CA PRO A 162 17.16 -5.82 2.78
C PRO A 162 17.54 -5.41 1.37
N SER A 163 16.54 -5.22 0.51
CA SER A 163 16.67 -4.84 -0.89
C SER A 163 15.34 -4.30 -1.42
N GLY A 164 15.32 -3.77 -2.63
CA GLY A 164 14.11 -3.37 -3.32
C GLY A 164 13.15 -4.55 -3.51
N ALA A 165 11.86 -4.28 -3.34
CA ALA A 165 10.77 -5.17 -3.68
C ALA A 165 9.85 -4.46 -4.69
N TYR A 166 9.41 -5.18 -5.71
CA TYR A 166 8.63 -4.64 -6.84
C TYR A 166 7.46 -5.55 -7.14
N MET A 167 6.29 -5.00 -7.28
CA MET A 167 5.05 -5.73 -7.53
C MET A 167 4.40 -5.22 -8.81
N VAL A 168 3.95 -6.16 -9.63
CA VAL A 168 2.98 -5.91 -10.69
C VAL A 168 1.76 -6.80 -10.50
N ARG A 169 0.57 -6.24 -10.78
CA ARG A 169 -0.68 -6.97 -10.81
C ARG A 169 -1.37 -6.74 -12.15
N GLN A 170 -1.83 -7.82 -12.75
CA GLN A 170 -2.60 -7.79 -13.99
C GLN A 170 -3.60 -8.95 -13.97
N GLY A 171 -4.86 -8.66 -14.31
CA GLY A 171 -5.92 -9.64 -14.15
C GLY A 171 -6.07 -10.13 -12.72
N GLY A 172 -6.21 -11.44 -12.54
CA GLY A 172 -6.25 -12.09 -11.23
C GLY A 172 -4.86 -12.37 -10.63
N TYR A 173 -3.76 -12.10 -11.34
CA TYR A 173 -2.42 -12.48 -10.89
C TYR A 173 -1.61 -11.30 -10.36
N LYS A 174 -0.83 -11.58 -9.31
CA LYS A 174 0.11 -10.66 -8.68
C LYS A 174 1.50 -11.29 -8.62
N TYR A 175 2.49 -10.62 -9.16
CA TYR A 175 3.89 -11.02 -9.14
C TYR A 175 4.71 -10.06 -8.31
N ILE A 176 5.55 -10.59 -7.41
CA ILE A 176 6.44 -9.80 -6.57
C ILE A 176 7.88 -10.26 -6.80
N SER A 177 8.73 -9.34 -7.22
CA SER A 177 10.18 -9.53 -7.38
C SER A 177 10.92 -8.90 -6.20
N TYR A 178 11.87 -9.63 -5.63
CA TYR A 178 12.74 -9.19 -4.54
C TYR A 178 14.19 -9.30 -4.96
N VAL A 179 14.93 -8.21 -4.99
CA VAL A 179 16.34 -8.25 -5.41
C VAL A 179 17.16 -9.12 -4.45
N GLY A 180 17.75 -10.17 -4.98
CA GLY A 180 18.55 -11.14 -4.22
C GLY A 180 17.77 -12.21 -3.46
N PHE A 181 16.45 -12.32 -3.70
CA PHE A 181 15.59 -13.36 -3.12
C PHE A 181 14.71 -13.99 -4.21
N GLY A 182 14.02 -15.09 -3.87
CA GLY A 182 13.04 -15.70 -4.76
C GLY A 182 11.85 -14.77 -5.02
N ALA A 183 11.20 -14.93 -6.15
CA ALA A 183 9.97 -14.20 -6.45
C ALA A 183 8.75 -14.90 -5.84
N GLU A 184 7.64 -14.16 -5.76
CA GLU A 184 6.33 -14.70 -5.43
C GLU A 184 5.34 -14.43 -6.57
N LEU A 185 4.42 -15.38 -6.76
CA LEU A 185 3.31 -15.26 -7.71
C LEU A 185 2.05 -15.79 -7.03
N PHE A 186 0.97 -15.01 -7.07
CA PHE A 186 -0.30 -15.35 -6.44
C PHE A 186 -1.44 -15.23 -7.44
N ASP A 187 -2.41 -16.14 -7.33
CA ASP A 187 -3.71 -16.10 -8.01
C ASP A 187 -4.74 -15.51 -7.03
N LEU A 188 -4.97 -14.21 -7.10
CA LEU A 188 -5.85 -13.50 -6.16
C LEU A 188 -7.34 -13.85 -6.32
N GLU A 189 -7.75 -14.50 -7.40
CA GLU A 189 -9.12 -14.96 -7.59
C GLU A 189 -9.38 -16.23 -6.79
N ASN A 190 -8.42 -17.15 -6.75
CA ASN A 190 -8.53 -18.44 -6.07
C ASN A 190 -7.85 -18.46 -4.70
N ASP A 191 -6.88 -17.55 -4.46
CA ASP A 191 -6.12 -17.41 -3.23
C ASP A 191 -5.99 -15.92 -2.84
N PRO A 192 -7.08 -15.25 -2.46
CA PRO A 192 -7.07 -13.84 -2.11
C PRO A 192 -6.24 -13.51 -0.85
N GLU A 193 -5.90 -14.50 -0.05
CA GLU A 193 -5.05 -14.37 1.13
C GLU A 193 -3.56 -14.63 0.84
N GLU A 194 -3.19 -14.89 -0.43
CA GLU A 194 -1.81 -15.07 -0.88
C GLU A 194 -1.05 -16.12 -0.04
N THR A 195 -1.68 -17.27 0.16
CA THR A 195 -1.14 -18.38 0.97
C THR A 195 -0.29 -19.35 0.17
N CYS A 196 -0.48 -19.40 -1.15
CA CYS A 196 0.16 -20.34 -2.04
C CYS A 196 1.03 -19.61 -3.08
N ASN A 197 2.36 -19.63 -2.87
CA ASN A 197 3.28 -19.06 -3.84
C ASN A 197 3.43 -19.98 -5.06
N LEU A 198 2.95 -19.55 -6.21
CA LEU A 198 2.96 -20.26 -7.49
C LEU A 198 4.23 -20.01 -8.33
N ALA A 199 5.18 -19.19 -7.85
CA ALA A 199 6.34 -18.78 -8.65
C ALA A 199 7.23 -19.95 -9.09
N ALA A 200 7.24 -21.06 -8.36
CA ALA A 200 7.99 -22.27 -8.70
C ALA A 200 7.13 -23.34 -9.40
N ASP A 201 5.82 -23.13 -9.56
CA ASP A 201 4.93 -24.10 -10.20
C ASP A 201 5.11 -24.06 -11.73
N PRO A 202 5.47 -25.18 -12.37
CA PRO A 202 5.60 -25.24 -13.82
C PRO A 202 4.31 -24.92 -14.58
N ALA A 203 3.14 -25.17 -13.99
CA ALA A 203 1.85 -24.86 -14.61
C ALA A 203 1.64 -23.34 -14.77
N HIS A 204 2.30 -22.53 -13.95
CA HIS A 204 2.18 -21.05 -13.94
C HIS A 204 3.43 -20.36 -14.53
N ALA A 205 4.37 -21.13 -15.13
CA ALA A 205 5.62 -20.58 -15.65
C ALA A 205 5.44 -19.52 -16.73
N SER A 206 4.43 -19.66 -17.62
CA SER A 206 4.12 -18.65 -18.64
C SER A 206 3.62 -17.35 -18.03
N ILE A 207 2.65 -17.43 -17.11
CA ILE A 207 2.08 -16.27 -16.44
C ILE A 207 3.17 -15.50 -15.68
N ARG A 208 4.04 -16.24 -14.98
CA ARG A 208 5.18 -15.63 -14.29
C ARG A 208 6.09 -14.89 -15.25
N ALA A 209 6.45 -15.53 -16.38
CA ALA A 209 7.35 -14.93 -17.38
C ALA A 209 6.75 -13.67 -18.03
N ASP A 210 5.45 -13.67 -18.28
CA ASP A 210 4.74 -12.52 -18.84
C ASP A 210 4.78 -11.34 -17.86
N LEU A 211 4.44 -11.57 -16.57
CA LEU A 211 4.47 -10.52 -15.55
C LEU A 211 5.88 -10.04 -15.21
N GLU A 212 6.88 -10.92 -15.26
CA GLU A 212 8.29 -10.54 -15.13
C GLU A 212 8.74 -9.65 -16.29
N ALA A 213 8.29 -9.93 -17.52
CA ALA A 213 8.56 -9.10 -18.68
C ALA A 213 7.86 -7.73 -18.59
N GLU A 214 6.62 -7.69 -18.12
CA GLU A 214 5.90 -6.43 -17.85
C GLU A 214 6.62 -5.58 -16.81
N LEU A 215 7.09 -6.18 -15.70
CA LEU A 215 7.90 -5.48 -14.71
C LEU A 215 9.19 -4.94 -15.32
N GLY A 216 9.87 -5.76 -16.13
CA GLY A 216 11.11 -5.39 -16.83
C GLY A 216 10.93 -4.27 -17.85
N ALA A 217 9.72 -4.11 -18.41
CA ALA A 217 9.38 -3.00 -19.29
C ALA A 217 9.19 -1.66 -18.51
N ILE A 218 8.85 -1.73 -17.21
CA ILE A 218 8.72 -0.54 -16.35
C ILE A 218 10.11 -0.08 -15.88
N LEU A 219 10.95 -1.02 -15.36
CA LEU A 219 12.26 -0.69 -14.79
C LEU A 219 13.20 -1.90 -14.70
N ASP A 220 14.50 -1.64 -14.61
CA ASP A 220 15.49 -2.61 -14.18
C ASP A 220 15.54 -2.67 -12.64
N THR A 221 15.04 -3.75 -12.06
CA THR A 221 14.94 -3.92 -10.60
C THR A 221 16.29 -3.86 -9.89
N HIS A 222 17.35 -4.41 -10.49
CA HIS A 222 18.70 -4.39 -9.92
C HIS A 222 19.33 -3.00 -9.96
N ALA A 223 19.21 -2.31 -11.10
CA ALA A 223 19.72 -0.96 -11.24
C ALA A 223 18.99 0.01 -10.32
N THR A 224 17.66 -0.13 -10.19
CA THR A 224 16.83 0.71 -9.30
C THR A 224 17.16 0.48 -7.83
N ASP A 225 17.33 -0.78 -7.39
CA ASP A 225 17.77 -1.09 -6.02
C ASP A 225 19.16 -0.52 -5.71
N ALA A 226 20.10 -0.65 -6.65
CA ALA A 226 21.45 -0.09 -6.49
C ALA A 226 21.43 1.45 -6.37
N HIS A 227 20.59 2.12 -7.18
CA HIS A 227 20.39 3.56 -7.11
C HIS A 227 19.78 4.00 -5.78
N ALA A 228 18.69 3.35 -5.34
CA ALA A 228 18.06 3.63 -4.06
C ALA A 228 19.02 3.48 -2.87
N LYS A 229 19.86 2.43 -2.87
CA LYS A 229 20.91 2.23 -1.85
C LYS A 229 21.99 3.32 -1.88
N ALA A 230 22.38 3.75 -3.08
CA ALA A 230 23.35 4.85 -3.23
C ALA A 230 22.78 6.16 -2.68
N ASP A 231 21.53 6.48 -2.98
CA ASP A 231 20.85 7.68 -2.48
C ASP A 231 20.68 7.64 -0.96
N GLN A 232 20.28 6.51 -0.40
CA GLN A 232 20.18 6.31 1.05
C GLN A 232 21.53 6.52 1.74
N LYS A 233 22.60 5.95 1.18
CA LYS A 233 23.96 6.15 1.69
C LYS A 233 24.37 7.63 1.62
N ALA A 234 24.16 8.29 0.49
CA ALA A 234 24.48 9.71 0.32
C ALA A 234 23.66 10.59 1.31
N LEU A 235 22.42 10.23 1.60
CA LEU A 235 21.59 10.92 2.59
C LEU A 235 22.16 10.76 4.00
N VAL A 236 22.55 9.55 4.41
CA VAL A 236 23.20 9.28 5.71
C VAL A 236 24.50 10.08 5.85
N GLU A 237 25.34 10.09 4.84
CA GLU A 237 26.60 10.87 4.83
C GLU A 237 26.35 12.38 4.98
N ARG A 238 25.35 12.91 4.25
CA ARG A 238 24.93 14.34 4.34
C ARG A 238 24.49 14.72 5.74
N HIS A 239 23.95 13.77 6.52
CA HIS A 239 23.49 13.98 7.90
C HIS A 239 24.56 13.65 8.96
N GLY A 240 25.82 13.51 8.58
CA GLY A 240 26.96 13.33 9.51
C GLY A 240 27.33 11.87 9.75
N GLY A 241 26.89 10.96 8.87
CA GLY A 241 27.21 9.55 8.91
C GLY A 241 26.29 8.72 9.83
N PRO A 242 26.49 7.39 9.86
CA PRO A 242 25.61 6.46 10.57
C PRO A 242 25.47 6.78 12.06
N ASP A 243 26.57 7.10 12.75
CA ASP A 243 26.55 7.36 14.20
C ASP A 243 25.71 8.59 14.55
N ALA A 244 25.82 9.67 13.75
CA ALA A 244 25.05 10.89 13.96
C ALA A 244 23.54 10.65 13.69
N VAL A 245 23.20 9.86 12.68
CA VAL A 245 21.82 9.49 12.36
C VAL A 245 21.24 8.62 13.50
N MET A 246 21.99 7.62 13.96
CA MET A 246 21.55 6.74 15.05
C MET A 246 21.40 7.49 16.38
N ALA A 247 22.29 8.42 16.69
CA ALA A 247 22.19 9.27 17.90
C ALA A 247 20.93 10.16 17.86
N ARG A 248 20.59 10.71 16.71
CA ARG A 248 19.32 11.47 16.52
C ARG A 248 18.10 10.59 16.68
N ALA A 249 18.12 9.39 16.11
CA ALA A 249 17.01 8.43 16.23
C ALA A 249 16.82 7.98 17.68
N ALA A 250 17.90 7.76 18.44
CA ALA A 250 17.84 7.38 19.84
C ALA A 250 17.36 8.52 20.77
N GLY A 251 17.61 9.78 20.39
CA GLY A 251 17.13 10.98 21.10
C GLY A 251 15.80 11.52 20.56
N GLY A 252 15.25 10.89 19.54
CA GLY A 252 14.03 11.31 18.87
C GLY A 252 12.81 11.19 19.77
N LYS A 253 12.12 12.29 19.98
CA LYS A 253 10.76 12.29 20.54
C LYS A 253 9.85 11.48 19.60
N ASN A 254 8.93 10.72 20.15
CA ASN A 254 7.86 10.10 19.38
C ASN A 254 7.16 11.16 18.50
N PHE A 255 6.81 10.81 17.28
CA PHE A 255 6.21 11.72 16.29
C PHE A 255 4.91 12.39 16.77
N THR A 256 4.27 11.86 17.80
CA THR A 256 3.09 12.44 18.42
C THR A 256 3.30 12.47 19.92
N GLU A 257 3.51 13.67 20.48
CA GLU A 257 3.46 13.84 21.93
C GLU A 257 1.99 13.66 22.36
N VAL A 258 1.74 12.69 23.24
CA VAL A 258 0.42 12.58 23.88
C VAL A 258 0.28 13.79 24.80
N PRO A 259 -0.76 14.61 24.66
CA PRO A 259 -0.97 15.77 25.51
C PRO A 259 -0.92 15.37 27.00
N PRO A 260 -0.30 16.17 27.86
CA PRO A 260 -0.17 15.85 29.29
C PRO A 260 -1.48 15.57 30.01
N GLU A 261 -2.55 16.26 29.59
CA GLU A 261 -3.90 16.09 30.10
C GLU A 261 -4.46 14.69 29.79
N ILE A 262 -4.13 14.10 28.65
CA ILE A 262 -4.55 12.72 28.30
C ILE A 262 -3.70 11.69 29.06
N LEU A 263 -2.40 11.97 29.25
CA LEU A 263 -1.54 11.10 30.06
C LEU A 263 -1.96 11.03 31.54
N ALA A 264 -2.63 12.04 32.04
CA ALA A 264 -3.13 12.07 33.41
C ALA A 264 -4.43 11.27 33.61
N GLU A 265 -5.12 10.89 32.54
CA GLU A 265 -6.36 10.11 32.55
C GLU A 265 -6.13 8.60 32.26
N LEU A 266 -4.90 8.21 31.88
CA LEU A 266 -4.47 6.82 31.65
C LEU A 266 -3.79 6.23 32.89
#